data_5bdaf73f1bead74fc5341997d9007967
#
_entry.id   5bdaf73f1bead74fc5341997d9007967
#
_cell.length_a   1.000
_cell.length_b   1.000
_cell.length_c   1.000
_cell.angle_alpha   90.00
_cell.angle_beta   90.00
_cell.angle_gamma   90.00
#
_symmetry.space_group_name_H-M   'P 1'
#
loop_
_entity.id
_entity.type
_entity.pdbx_description
1 polymer ?
#
loop_
_entity_poly.entity_id
_entity_poly.type
_entity_poly.pdbx_seq_one_letter_code
_entity_poly.pdbx_strand_id
1 'polypeptide(L)'
;MSKDKIIVRDRIYIPIKVLDMETVKKEYSKRMYDHAVCKKCDYREERHSYICDTCEAYQGQVKLYNTKEIDDRTYVGVPTGDKRLIPKKLGIDWSDFKVRDLRSRFPFDHKVKLTIDLRKNQEEAVSDYLKHGYGILEAPPRTGKTLMALAIGVRLGYKFVVLANQHEFLTQFMDHIHGNEKEGIPKCTNLPELEEKTGKKLYGIPKTDEDFKNFQIFVMTYQQYLSEKSGKDRMRKIIKKVGSLVVDEVHKAGASGYAKVIQKFPVAHRVGVTATLDRKDGRQFIVKQIFGPINARSKVDSLIPTVFVHETGFTSKRKYQGKRAWVFAMQAIAKDKARNKFIVDYVMKDLAKGHNIVIPVMFKNHVYELQRLINERWKEMGKRDNICEVFVGGGGKKNKDDRKVKLMEAKLNKVRVIVGIRSLLQLGLNVPSWSAIYTAMPISNEPNYKQETSRVRTPLEGKRTPIIRIFFEEGLGQSVGCGRNCLKHCGIFGYNFSKTPKQQRLMGILANSGRQQRQGNDLDDMFKASMDALFSESGTSGRDKGKGKKGKYGQQPRARQSITGF
;
A
#
# COMPACT_ATOMS: atom_id res chain seq x y z
N MET A 1 31.85 18.73 -35.81
CA MET A 1 30.39 18.45 -35.81
C MET A 1 29.83 18.65 -34.38
N SER A 2 28.78 19.44 -34.18
CA SER A 2 28.22 19.62 -32.84
C SER A 2 27.55 18.32 -32.40
N LYS A 3 27.99 17.74 -31.25
CA LYS A 3 27.37 16.55 -30.69
C LYS A 3 25.87 16.75 -30.49
N ASP A 4 25.07 15.75 -30.81
CA ASP A 4 23.65 15.74 -30.51
C ASP A 4 23.40 15.92 -29.00
N LYS A 5 22.27 16.56 -28.64
CA LYS A 5 21.97 16.88 -27.26
C LYS A 5 21.00 15.85 -26.67
N ILE A 6 21.29 15.32 -25.49
CA ILE A 6 20.33 14.65 -24.64
C ILE A 6 19.85 15.65 -23.57
N ILE A 7 18.52 15.72 -23.39
CA ILE A 7 17.90 16.66 -22.44
C ILE A 7 17.33 15.86 -21.28
N VAL A 8 17.80 16.12 -20.07
CA VAL A 8 17.28 15.49 -18.83
C VAL A 8 16.39 16.49 -18.11
N ARG A 9 15.10 16.15 -17.97
CA ARG A 9 14.10 17.00 -17.33
C ARG A 9 13.11 16.12 -16.52
N ASP A 10 11.81 16.19 -16.81
CA ASP A 10 10.78 15.25 -16.33
C ASP A 10 11.00 13.84 -16.87
N ARG A 11 11.61 13.75 -18.03
CA ARG A 11 12.10 12.53 -18.71
C ARG A 11 13.52 12.74 -19.22
N ILE A 12 14.12 11.70 -19.74
CA ILE A 12 15.35 11.76 -20.51
C ILE A 12 14.95 11.74 -21.98
N TYR A 13 15.16 12.85 -22.64
CA TYR A 13 14.83 13.06 -24.05
C TYR A 13 16.07 12.81 -24.91
N ILE A 14 15.98 11.79 -25.76
CA ILE A 14 17.04 11.32 -26.65
C ILE A 14 16.59 11.58 -28.09
N PRO A 15 17.43 12.14 -28.98
CA PRO A 15 17.05 12.36 -30.37
C PRO A 15 16.59 11.08 -31.04
N ILE A 16 15.44 11.11 -31.73
CA ILE A 16 14.85 9.91 -32.33
C ILE A 16 15.76 9.27 -33.38
N LYS A 17 16.53 10.09 -34.10
CA LYS A 17 17.42 9.62 -35.20
C LYS A 17 18.52 8.66 -34.76
N VAL A 18 18.87 8.62 -33.46
CA VAL A 18 19.91 7.75 -32.90
C VAL A 18 19.32 6.50 -32.23
N LEU A 19 18.01 6.31 -32.29
CA LEU A 19 17.31 5.24 -31.60
C LEU A 19 16.65 4.28 -32.59
N ASP A 20 16.77 2.98 -32.31
CA ASP A 20 15.88 1.99 -32.89
C ASP A 20 14.54 2.01 -32.11
N MET A 21 13.48 2.38 -32.82
CA MET A 21 12.15 2.52 -32.20
C MET A 21 11.51 1.18 -31.79
N GLU A 22 11.90 0.06 -32.42
CA GLU A 22 11.42 -1.26 -31.98
C GLU A 22 12.05 -1.64 -30.64
N THR A 23 13.33 -1.37 -30.45
CA THR A 23 14.00 -1.50 -29.16
C THR A 23 13.37 -0.60 -28.10
N VAL A 24 13.06 0.66 -28.42
CA VAL A 24 12.35 1.57 -27.48
C VAL A 24 10.99 1.01 -27.09
N LYS A 25 10.20 0.53 -28.05
CA LYS A 25 8.89 -0.09 -27.78
C LYS A 25 9.05 -1.32 -26.90
N LYS A 26 9.99 -2.19 -27.16
CA LYS A 26 10.27 -3.41 -26.38
C LYS A 26 10.65 -3.07 -24.94
N GLU A 27 11.56 -2.14 -24.72
CA GLU A 27 12.09 -1.80 -23.39
C GLU A 27 11.13 -0.94 -22.54
N TYR A 28 10.32 -0.08 -23.18
CA TYR A 28 9.49 0.92 -22.51
C TYR A 28 7.97 0.76 -22.73
N SER A 29 7.56 -0.39 -23.24
CA SER A 29 6.15 -0.78 -23.28
C SER A 29 5.97 -2.18 -22.71
N LYS A 30 4.89 -2.39 -21.99
CA LYS A 30 4.55 -3.70 -21.47
C LYS A 30 3.04 -3.88 -21.41
N ARG A 31 2.57 -5.10 -21.54
CA ARG A 31 1.15 -5.44 -21.40
C ARG A 31 0.65 -5.08 -20.00
N MET A 32 -0.55 -4.49 -19.90
CA MET A 32 -1.12 -4.07 -18.63
C MET A 32 -1.53 -5.23 -17.72
N TYR A 33 -1.82 -6.37 -18.30
CA TYR A 33 -2.31 -7.55 -17.60
C TYR A 33 -1.31 -8.67 -17.80
N ASP A 34 -0.67 -9.12 -16.71
CA ASP A 34 0.24 -10.27 -16.73
C ASP A 34 -0.51 -11.61 -16.85
N HIS A 35 -1.85 -11.59 -16.75
CA HIS A 35 -2.65 -12.77 -16.98
C HIS A 35 -2.98 -12.86 -18.46
N ALA A 36 -2.62 -13.97 -19.06
CA ALA A 36 -2.88 -14.31 -20.43
C ALA A 36 -4.38 -14.48 -20.76
N VAL A 37 -5.28 -13.83 -20.02
CA VAL A 37 -6.73 -13.93 -20.18
C VAL A 37 -7.26 -12.64 -20.78
N CYS A 38 -7.92 -12.74 -21.91
CA CYS A 38 -8.60 -11.63 -22.55
C CYS A 38 -9.84 -11.21 -21.75
N LYS A 39 -9.95 -9.93 -21.44
CA LYS A 39 -11.11 -9.39 -20.70
C LYS A 39 -12.44 -9.43 -21.47
N LYS A 40 -12.39 -9.59 -22.78
CA LYS A 40 -13.60 -9.59 -23.62
C LYS A 40 -14.14 -10.98 -23.85
N CYS A 41 -13.27 -11.98 -24.03
CA CYS A 41 -13.68 -13.34 -24.40
C CYS A 41 -13.16 -14.42 -23.43
N ASP A 42 -12.50 -14.02 -22.33
CA ASP A 42 -11.90 -14.90 -21.32
C ASP A 42 -10.90 -15.94 -21.89
N TYR A 43 -10.49 -15.78 -23.15
CA TYR A 43 -9.49 -16.65 -23.78
C TYR A 43 -8.12 -16.45 -23.14
N ARG A 44 -7.46 -17.54 -22.78
CA ARG A 44 -6.13 -17.53 -22.16
C ARG A 44 -5.07 -17.63 -23.26
N GLU A 45 -4.30 -16.56 -23.45
CA GLU A 45 -3.20 -16.52 -24.41
C GLU A 45 -1.88 -16.95 -23.80
N GLU A 46 -1.10 -17.67 -24.59
CA GLU A 46 0.30 -18.01 -24.25
C GLU A 46 1.32 -16.96 -24.75
N ARG A 47 0.88 -16.04 -25.62
CA ARG A 47 1.72 -15.01 -26.24
C ARG A 47 1.53 -13.65 -25.60
N HIS A 48 2.59 -12.85 -25.57
CA HIS A 48 2.58 -11.48 -25.03
C HIS A 48 2.10 -10.44 -26.05
N SER A 49 0.99 -10.70 -26.76
CA SER A 49 0.37 -9.75 -27.68
C SER A 49 -0.42 -8.68 -26.92
N TYR A 50 -0.46 -7.46 -27.45
CA TYR A 50 -1.35 -6.40 -26.94
C TYR A 50 -2.77 -6.49 -27.51
N ILE A 51 -2.98 -7.38 -28.45
CA ILE A 51 -4.26 -7.69 -29.10
C ILE A 51 -4.56 -9.15 -28.85
N CYS A 52 -5.78 -9.47 -28.46
CA CYS A 52 -6.22 -10.84 -28.27
C CYS A 52 -6.28 -11.56 -29.62
N ASP A 53 -5.60 -12.69 -29.75
CA ASP A 53 -5.56 -13.47 -30.99
C ASP A 53 -6.94 -14.06 -31.36
N THR A 54 -7.84 -14.21 -30.37
CA THR A 54 -9.18 -14.80 -30.59
C THR A 54 -10.25 -13.77 -30.96
N CYS A 55 -10.29 -12.61 -30.29
CA CYS A 55 -11.34 -11.62 -30.49
C CYS A 55 -10.84 -10.24 -30.90
N GLU A 56 -9.54 -10.12 -31.19
CA GLU A 56 -8.84 -8.89 -31.58
C GLU A 56 -9.02 -7.71 -30.62
N ALA A 57 -9.51 -7.95 -29.41
CA ALA A 57 -9.69 -6.91 -28.43
C ALA A 57 -8.34 -6.41 -27.90
N TYR A 58 -8.18 -5.09 -27.83
CA TYR A 58 -6.98 -4.46 -27.23
C TYR A 58 -6.88 -4.77 -25.74
N GLN A 59 -5.80 -5.43 -25.34
CA GLN A 59 -5.56 -5.88 -23.95
C GLN A 59 -4.95 -4.81 -23.04
N GLY A 60 -4.69 -3.65 -23.59
CA GLY A 60 -4.05 -2.55 -22.89
C GLY A 60 -2.53 -2.65 -22.87
N GLN A 61 -1.90 -1.51 -22.98
CA GLN A 61 -0.45 -1.35 -22.98
C GLN A 61 -0.05 -0.25 -22.03
N VAL A 62 0.93 -0.49 -21.18
CA VAL A 62 1.62 0.57 -20.47
C VAL A 62 2.76 1.06 -21.36
N LYS A 63 2.60 2.27 -21.89
CA LYS A 63 3.64 2.96 -22.66
C LYS A 63 4.34 3.96 -21.74
N LEU A 64 5.60 3.73 -21.45
CA LEU A 64 6.41 4.60 -20.58
C LEU A 64 7.33 5.55 -21.33
N TYR A 65 7.35 5.51 -22.64
CA TYR A 65 7.99 6.50 -23.49
C TYR A 65 6.96 7.43 -24.14
N ASN A 66 7.41 8.60 -24.58
CA ASN A 66 6.65 9.51 -25.44
C ASN A 66 7.57 10.12 -26.48
N THR A 67 6.98 10.67 -27.56
CA THR A 67 7.70 11.50 -28.52
C THR A 67 7.38 12.97 -28.25
N LYS A 68 8.34 13.84 -28.45
CA LYS A 68 8.19 15.30 -28.26
C LYS A 68 9.10 16.04 -29.22
N GLU A 69 8.59 17.13 -29.79
CA GLU A 69 9.38 18.09 -30.53
C GLU A 69 9.98 19.13 -29.57
N ILE A 70 11.27 19.36 -29.70
CA ILE A 70 12.04 20.34 -28.94
C ILE A 70 13.05 20.98 -29.88
N ASP A 71 13.00 22.30 -30.04
CA ASP A 71 13.89 23.06 -30.93
C ASP A 71 13.96 22.44 -32.34
N ASP A 72 12.78 22.20 -32.98
CA ASP A 72 12.57 21.63 -34.32
C ASP A 72 13.20 20.23 -34.53
N ARG A 73 13.41 19.50 -33.45
CA ARG A 73 13.90 18.11 -33.47
C ARG A 73 12.99 17.18 -32.68
N THR A 74 12.78 16.00 -33.20
CA THR A 74 11.98 14.97 -32.52
C THR A 74 12.84 14.19 -31.53
N TYR A 75 12.36 14.08 -30.32
CA TYR A 75 12.96 13.35 -29.21
C TYR A 75 12.04 12.24 -28.71
N VAL A 76 12.64 11.17 -28.23
CA VAL A 76 11.98 10.15 -27.46
C VAL A 76 12.28 10.38 -25.97
N GLY A 77 11.24 10.59 -25.19
CA GLY A 77 11.33 10.80 -23.75
C GLY A 77 11.11 9.48 -23.00
N VAL A 78 12.14 9.01 -22.27
CA VAL A 78 12.08 7.82 -21.43
C VAL A 78 12.16 8.18 -19.94
N PRO A 79 11.71 7.30 -19.00
CA PRO A 79 11.73 7.61 -17.57
C PRO A 79 13.14 7.86 -17.02
N THR A 80 13.26 8.80 -16.07
CA THR A 80 14.55 9.22 -15.49
C THR A 80 15.19 8.18 -14.57
N GLY A 81 14.42 7.28 -13.99
CA GLY A 81 14.94 6.22 -13.11
C GLY A 81 15.83 5.22 -13.83
N ASP A 82 15.66 5.10 -15.15
CA ASP A 82 16.47 4.21 -15.99
C ASP A 82 17.81 4.81 -16.44
N LYS A 83 18.16 6.03 -16.05
CA LYS A 83 19.32 6.77 -16.55
C LYS A 83 20.58 5.91 -16.70
N ARG A 84 20.90 5.08 -15.71
CA ARG A 84 22.09 4.20 -15.75
C ARG A 84 21.93 3.00 -16.68
N LEU A 85 20.71 2.60 -16.99
CA LEU A 85 20.39 1.43 -17.82
C LEU A 85 20.19 1.78 -19.30
N ILE A 86 19.97 3.06 -19.61
CA ILE A 86 19.74 3.53 -20.98
C ILE A 86 20.82 3.09 -21.96
N PRO A 87 22.13 3.21 -21.67
CA PRO A 87 23.17 2.74 -22.59
C PRO A 87 22.98 1.26 -22.97
N LYS A 88 22.82 0.42 -21.96
CA LYS A 88 22.60 -1.03 -22.16
C LYS A 88 21.28 -1.34 -22.88
N LYS A 89 20.19 -0.63 -22.57
CA LYS A 89 18.86 -0.87 -23.11
C LYS A 89 18.71 -0.38 -24.55
N LEU A 90 19.28 0.76 -24.86
CA LEU A 90 19.08 1.45 -26.14
C LEU A 90 20.31 1.45 -27.04
N GLY A 91 21.42 0.81 -26.60
CA GLY A 91 22.65 0.71 -27.40
C GLY A 91 23.31 2.05 -27.68
N ILE A 92 23.22 3.04 -26.77
CA ILE A 92 23.82 4.36 -26.94
C ILE A 92 24.95 4.59 -25.92
N ASP A 93 25.96 5.36 -26.28
CA ASP A 93 26.99 5.83 -25.35
C ASP A 93 26.70 7.30 -24.96
N TRP A 94 26.69 7.60 -23.65
CA TRP A 94 26.51 8.95 -23.16
C TRP A 94 27.63 9.91 -23.63
N SER A 95 28.83 9.39 -23.87
CA SER A 95 29.98 10.17 -24.33
C SER A 95 29.79 10.78 -25.72
N ASP A 96 28.89 10.19 -26.53
CA ASP A 96 28.55 10.69 -27.87
C ASP A 96 27.65 11.94 -27.86
N PHE A 97 27.13 12.30 -26.71
CA PHE A 97 26.13 13.34 -26.59
C PHE A 97 26.56 14.48 -25.65
N LYS A 98 26.04 15.67 -25.92
CA LYS A 98 26.06 16.77 -24.96
C LYS A 98 24.83 16.64 -24.06
N VAL A 99 25.01 16.32 -22.77
CA VAL A 99 23.92 16.18 -21.81
C VAL A 99 23.54 17.55 -21.24
N ARG A 100 22.29 17.97 -21.43
CA ARG A 100 21.70 19.17 -20.83
C ARG A 100 20.75 18.79 -19.71
N ASP A 101 21.17 18.95 -18.46
CA ASP A 101 20.33 18.69 -17.28
C ASP A 101 19.49 19.93 -16.93
N LEU A 102 18.20 19.85 -17.17
CA LEU A 102 17.19 20.88 -16.89
C LEU A 102 16.28 20.53 -15.72
N ARG A 103 16.70 19.61 -14.87
CA ARG A 103 15.93 19.27 -13.69
C ARG A 103 15.95 20.39 -12.66
N SER A 104 14.83 20.57 -11.99
CA SER A 104 14.67 21.60 -10.97
C SER A 104 15.53 21.32 -9.75
N ARG A 105 16.19 22.36 -9.23
CA ARG A 105 16.99 22.38 -8.01
C ARG A 105 16.67 23.64 -7.23
N PHE A 106 15.62 23.61 -6.43
CA PHE A 106 15.21 24.72 -5.57
C PHE A 106 15.68 24.43 -4.14
N PRO A 107 16.77 25.03 -3.66
CA PRO A 107 17.23 24.84 -2.27
C PRO A 107 16.20 25.39 -1.30
N PHE A 108 16.29 24.98 -0.04
CA PHE A 108 15.52 25.60 1.02
C PHE A 108 15.88 27.10 1.17
N ASP A 109 14.89 27.95 1.39
CA ASP A 109 15.11 29.36 1.69
C ASP A 109 15.65 29.56 3.12
N HIS A 110 15.43 28.56 4.00
CA HIS A 110 15.83 28.56 5.40
C HIS A 110 16.67 27.33 5.71
N LYS A 111 17.46 27.37 6.78
CA LYS A 111 18.23 26.21 7.26
C LYS A 111 17.30 25.18 7.90
N VAL A 112 16.62 24.38 7.07
CA VAL A 112 15.78 23.26 7.52
C VAL A 112 16.67 22.11 7.98
N LYS A 113 16.41 21.57 9.17
CA LYS A 113 17.17 20.45 9.76
C LYS A 113 16.27 19.50 10.53
N LEU A 114 16.73 18.27 10.73
CA LEU A 114 16.12 17.35 11.66
C LEU A 114 16.45 17.78 13.10
N THR A 115 15.48 17.57 14.00
CA THR A 115 15.60 17.87 15.45
C THR A 115 15.73 16.62 16.30
N ILE A 116 15.74 15.45 15.67
CA ILE A 116 15.87 14.15 16.33
C ILE A 116 16.98 13.34 15.66
N ASP A 117 17.56 12.42 16.43
CA ASP A 117 18.47 11.42 15.92
C ASP A 117 17.71 10.22 15.35
N LEU A 118 18.16 9.73 14.22
CA LEU A 118 17.64 8.50 13.64
C LEU A 118 18.21 7.29 14.39
N ARG A 119 17.43 6.22 14.51
CA ARG A 119 17.96 4.94 15.01
C ARG A 119 19.05 4.45 14.07
N LYS A 120 19.99 3.65 14.57
CA LYS A 120 21.13 3.14 13.79
C LYS A 120 20.72 2.56 12.43
N ASN A 121 19.73 1.68 12.40
CA ASN A 121 19.22 1.07 11.18
C ASN A 121 18.52 2.05 10.22
N GLN A 122 17.93 3.12 10.75
CA GLN A 122 17.34 4.21 9.95
C GLN A 122 18.43 5.09 9.35
N GLU A 123 19.44 5.44 10.18
CA GLU A 123 20.58 6.26 9.76
C GLU A 123 21.39 5.56 8.66
N GLU A 124 21.69 4.27 8.82
CA GLU A 124 22.36 3.46 7.80
C GLU A 124 21.58 3.49 6.48
N ALA A 125 20.26 3.23 6.53
CA ALA A 125 19.42 3.20 5.33
C ALA A 125 19.29 4.57 4.65
N VAL A 126 19.16 5.65 5.42
CA VAL A 126 19.12 7.02 4.90
C VAL A 126 20.46 7.41 4.28
N SER A 127 21.57 7.09 4.94
CA SER A 127 22.93 7.37 4.44
C SER A 127 23.22 6.59 3.16
N ASP A 128 22.85 5.31 3.08
CA ASP A 128 23.00 4.52 1.86
C ASP A 128 22.18 5.09 0.71
N TYR A 129 20.94 5.53 0.99
CA TYR A 129 20.13 6.19 -0.03
C TYR A 129 20.80 7.48 -0.56
N LEU A 130 21.31 8.31 0.35
CA LEU A 130 21.93 9.61 0.00
C LEU A 130 23.21 9.47 -0.84
N LYS A 131 23.96 8.39 -0.72
CA LYS A 131 25.10 8.08 -1.60
C LYS A 131 24.70 8.04 -3.08
N HIS A 132 23.46 7.66 -3.36
CA HIS A 132 22.93 7.57 -4.73
C HIS A 132 22.10 8.80 -5.12
N GLY A 133 21.37 9.40 -4.18
CA GLY A 133 20.51 10.58 -4.35
C GLY A 133 19.25 10.33 -5.19
N TYR A 134 18.94 9.08 -5.56
CA TYR A 134 17.73 8.68 -6.29
C TYR A 134 17.43 7.20 -6.06
N GLY A 135 16.25 6.74 -6.44
CA GLY A 135 15.88 5.32 -6.34
C GLY A 135 14.81 5.05 -5.29
N ILE A 136 14.83 3.84 -4.78
CA ILE A 136 13.83 3.34 -3.84
C ILE A 136 14.51 2.93 -2.54
N LEU A 137 13.96 3.39 -1.41
CA LEU A 137 14.23 2.87 -0.08
C LEU A 137 13.19 1.79 0.23
N GLU A 138 13.62 0.55 0.34
CA GLU A 138 12.78 -0.56 0.78
C GLU A 138 12.97 -0.75 2.29
N ALA A 139 11.88 -0.58 3.03
CA ALA A 139 11.90 -0.62 4.48
C ALA A 139 10.66 -1.36 5.00
N PRO A 140 10.81 -2.46 5.73
CA PRO A 140 9.69 -3.23 6.27
C PRO A 140 8.69 -2.36 7.05
N PRO A 141 7.45 -2.83 7.24
CA PRO A 141 6.50 -2.11 8.08
C PRO A 141 7.08 -1.81 9.46
N ARG A 142 6.78 -0.62 10.01
CA ARG A 142 7.19 -0.16 11.35
C ARG A 142 8.66 0.16 11.56
N THR A 143 9.43 0.27 10.49
CA THR A 143 10.81 0.78 10.56
C THR A 143 10.92 2.30 10.71
N GLY A 144 9.78 3.02 10.63
CA GLY A 144 9.76 4.48 10.56
C GLY A 144 10.00 5.00 9.15
N LYS A 145 9.39 4.34 8.14
CA LYS A 145 9.47 4.75 6.71
C LYS A 145 9.21 6.24 6.50
N THR A 146 8.12 6.76 7.09
CA THR A 146 7.73 8.17 6.97
C THR A 146 8.81 9.09 7.50
N LEU A 147 9.41 8.75 8.65
CA LEU A 147 10.52 9.50 9.23
C LEU A 147 11.77 9.44 8.33
N MET A 148 12.12 8.26 7.80
CA MET A 148 13.26 8.13 6.88
C MET A 148 13.01 8.90 5.57
N ALA A 149 11.78 8.90 5.05
CA ALA A 149 11.40 9.69 3.88
C ALA A 149 11.55 11.20 4.13
N LEU A 150 11.11 11.68 5.30
CA LEU A 150 11.31 13.06 5.75
C LEU A 150 12.81 13.38 5.89
N ALA A 151 13.57 12.49 6.53
CA ALA A 151 15.00 12.67 6.72
C ALA A 151 15.77 12.77 5.42
N ILE A 152 15.47 11.91 4.44
CA ILE A 152 16.05 11.98 3.09
C ILE A 152 15.69 13.31 2.44
N GLY A 153 14.40 13.71 2.45
CA GLY A 153 13.95 14.97 1.85
C GLY A 153 14.67 16.18 2.45
N VAL A 154 14.80 16.24 3.77
CA VAL A 154 15.51 17.33 4.47
C VAL A 154 17.01 17.33 4.14
N ARG A 155 17.67 16.17 4.17
CA ARG A 155 19.13 16.05 3.94
C ARG A 155 19.54 16.27 2.49
N LEU A 156 18.63 16.11 1.52
CA LEU A 156 18.88 16.49 0.12
C LEU A 156 19.00 18.00 -0.07
N GLY A 157 18.50 18.80 0.87
CA GLY A 157 18.69 20.26 0.89
C GLY A 157 17.82 21.05 -0.09
N TYR A 158 16.81 20.44 -0.68
CA TYR A 158 15.91 21.09 -1.64
C TYR A 158 14.47 21.14 -1.13
N LYS A 159 13.75 22.20 -1.51
CA LYS A 159 12.29 22.23 -1.35
C LYS A 159 11.69 20.99 -2.00
N PHE A 160 10.77 20.33 -1.32
CA PHE A 160 10.21 19.10 -1.84
C PHE A 160 8.70 19.01 -1.68
N VAL A 161 8.11 18.13 -2.49
CA VAL A 161 6.72 17.76 -2.36
C VAL A 161 6.60 16.30 -1.95
N VAL A 162 5.72 16.04 -0.98
CA VAL A 162 5.29 14.69 -0.60
C VAL A 162 4.02 14.37 -1.34
N LEU A 163 4.06 13.33 -2.16
CA LEU A 163 2.88 12.78 -2.81
C LEU A 163 2.47 11.48 -2.14
N ALA A 164 1.23 11.43 -1.67
CA ALA A 164 0.63 10.24 -1.12
C ALA A 164 -0.64 9.82 -1.89
N ASN A 165 -1.05 8.58 -1.69
CA ASN A 165 -2.28 8.07 -2.27
C ASN A 165 -3.51 8.21 -1.37
N GLN A 166 -3.33 8.55 -0.08
CA GLN A 166 -4.39 8.71 0.92
C GLN A 166 -4.05 9.85 1.88
N HIS A 167 -5.08 10.49 2.43
CA HIS A 167 -4.94 11.61 3.37
C HIS A 167 -4.25 11.22 4.68
N GLU A 168 -4.45 9.99 5.13
CA GLU A 168 -3.86 9.48 6.37
C GLU A 168 -2.32 9.50 6.33
N PHE A 169 -1.72 9.23 5.17
CA PHE A 169 -0.25 9.34 5.01
C PHE A 169 0.23 10.78 5.07
N LEU A 170 -0.57 11.73 4.55
CA LEU A 170 -0.24 13.15 4.66
C LEU A 170 -0.28 13.61 6.12
N THR A 171 -1.29 13.19 6.88
CA THR A 171 -1.40 13.50 8.30
C THR A 171 -0.19 12.96 9.08
N GLN A 172 0.16 11.69 8.87
CA GLN A 172 1.35 11.09 9.50
C GLN A 172 2.64 11.85 9.16
N PHE A 173 2.78 12.30 7.91
CA PHE A 173 3.94 13.08 7.49
C PHE A 173 3.99 14.44 8.19
N MET A 174 2.85 15.11 8.28
CA MET A 174 2.71 16.38 9.02
C MET A 174 3.01 16.20 10.50
N ASP A 175 2.49 15.12 11.12
CA ASP A 175 2.75 14.77 12.52
C ASP A 175 4.25 14.62 12.79
N HIS A 176 5.03 14.08 11.87
CA HIS A 176 6.49 14.04 12.01
C HIS A 176 7.16 15.41 11.84
N ILE A 177 6.60 16.32 11.07
CA ILE A 177 7.16 17.67 10.92
C ILE A 177 7.03 18.46 12.22
N HIS A 178 5.81 18.58 12.76
CA HIS A 178 5.50 19.46 13.90
C HIS A 178 5.35 18.75 15.23
N GLY A 179 5.37 17.43 15.24
CA GLY A 179 5.09 16.61 16.41
C GLY A 179 3.59 16.39 16.63
N ASN A 180 3.25 15.32 17.34
CA ASN A 180 1.89 15.03 17.77
C ASN A 180 1.94 14.32 19.12
N GLU A 181 1.81 15.09 20.22
CA GLU A 181 1.88 14.57 21.58
C GLU A 181 0.82 13.50 21.85
N LYS A 182 -0.39 13.66 21.30
CA LYS A 182 -1.49 12.70 21.47
C LYS A 182 -1.18 11.34 20.86
N GLU A 183 -0.37 11.33 19.79
CA GLU A 183 0.08 10.10 19.14
C GLU A 183 1.47 9.65 19.60
N GLY A 184 2.13 10.40 20.50
CA GLY A 184 3.48 10.15 20.96
C GLY A 184 4.52 10.30 19.85
N ILE A 185 4.26 11.16 18.86
CA ILE A 185 5.17 11.44 17.74
C ILE A 185 5.98 12.69 18.08
N PRO A 186 7.32 12.60 18.24
CA PRO A 186 8.13 13.76 18.50
C PRO A 186 8.19 14.68 17.28
N LYS A 187 8.40 15.97 17.52
CA LYS A 187 8.73 16.94 16.49
C LYS A 187 10.08 16.58 15.87
N CYS A 188 10.09 16.34 14.57
CA CYS A 188 11.27 15.82 13.87
C CYS A 188 12.01 16.87 13.02
N THR A 189 11.47 18.10 12.91
CA THR A 189 12.11 19.19 12.16
C THR A 189 12.04 20.50 12.93
N ASN A 190 12.91 21.45 12.57
CA ASN A 190 12.87 22.83 13.08
C ASN A 190 11.94 23.76 12.29
N LEU A 191 11.06 23.24 11.46
CA LEU A 191 10.14 24.07 10.69
C LEU A 191 9.14 24.85 11.54
N PRO A 192 8.55 24.29 12.61
CA PRO A 192 7.66 25.06 13.48
C PRO A 192 8.34 26.29 14.11
N GLU A 193 9.58 26.16 14.58
CA GLU A 193 10.34 27.28 15.13
C GLU A 193 10.70 28.34 14.06
N LEU A 194 10.93 27.89 12.83
CA LEU A 194 11.14 28.80 11.71
C LEU A 194 9.85 29.55 11.32
N GLU A 195 8.68 28.89 11.42
CA GLU A 195 7.38 29.56 11.24
C GLU A 195 7.15 30.65 12.30
N GLU A 196 7.40 30.32 13.58
CA GLU A 196 7.31 31.30 14.67
C GLU A 196 8.25 32.50 14.44
N LYS A 197 9.51 32.23 14.08
CA LYS A 197 10.50 33.29 13.83
C LYS A 197 10.17 34.18 12.63
N THR A 198 9.57 33.60 11.56
CA THR A 198 9.33 34.31 10.30
C THR A 198 7.92 34.89 10.20
N GLY A 199 6.99 34.44 11.04
CA GLY A 199 5.57 34.74 10.94
C GLY A 199 4.90 34.16 9.68
N LYS A 200 5.56 33.21 8.99
CA LYS A 200 5.12 32.65 7.71
C LYS A 200 4.90 31.15 7.83
N LYS A 201 3.88 30.63 7.14
CA LYS A 201 3.74 29.17 6.96
C LYS A 201 4.82 28.65 6.03
N LEU A 202 5.49 27.58 6.42
CA LEU A 202 6.63 27.02 5.68
C LEU A 202 6.39 25.60 5.17
N TYR A 203 5.28 24.96 5.56
CA TYR A 203 4.95 23.58 5.12
C TYR A 203 3.45 23.31 5.17
N GLY A 204 3.01 22.34 4.40
CA GLY A 204 1.63 21.86 4.43
C GLY A 204 0.98 21.68 3.07
N ILE A 205 -0.36 21.69 3.06
CA ILE A 205 -1.17 21.66 1.85
C ILE A 205 -1.38 23.11 1.39
N PRO A 206 -0.82 23.54 0.25
CA PRO A 206 -0.89 24.93 -0.16
C PRO A 206 -2.33 25.32 -0.55
N LYS A 207 -2.80 26.46 -0.06
CA LYS A 207 -4.13 27.02 -0.33
C LYS A 207 -4.08 28.39 -0.98
N THR A 208 -3.10 29.21 -0.61
CA THR A 208 -2.92 30.61 -1.05
C THR A 208 -1.68 30.75 -1.93
N ASP A 209 -1.58 31.86 -2.66
CA ASP A 209 -0.37 32.17 -3.44
C ASP A 209 0.85 32.41 -2.55
N GLU A 210 0.63 32.86 -1.32
CA GLU A 210 1.67 33.02 -0.33
C GLU A 210 2.23 31.67 0.13
N ASP A 211 1.38 30.65 0.31
CA ASP A 211 1.82 29.28 0.61
C ASP A 211 2.78 28.76 -0.47
N PHE A 212 2.48 29.05 -1.76
CA PHE A 212 3.37 28.63 -2.87
C PHE A 212 4.71 29.38 -2.88
N LYS A 213 4.78 30.58 -2.32
CA LYS A 213 6.04 31.33 -2.19
C LYS A 213 6.89 30.80 -1.05
N ASN A 214 6.28 30.60 0.12
CA ASN A 214 6.99 30.41 1.39
C ASN A 214 7.26 28.94 1.73
N PHE A 215 6.44 27.99 1.24
CA PHE A 215 6.59 26.59 1.65
C PHE A 215 7.94 26.02 1.23
N GLN A 216 8.55 25.34 2.20
CA GLN A 216 9.75 24.52 2.04
C GLN A 216 9.36 23.07 1.75
N ILE A 217 8.23 22.60 2.35
CA ILE A 217 7.68 21.27 2.18
C ILE A 217 6.21 21.36 1.79
N PHE A 218 5.88 20.83 0.62
CA PHE A 218 4.52 20.72 0.12
C PHE A 218 3.99 19.31 0.36
N VAL A 219 2.73 19.17 0.74
CA VAL A 219 2.10 17.89 1.04
C VAL A 219 0.78 17.80 0.28
N MET A 220 0.57 16.73 -0.53
CA MET A 220 -0.68 16.55 -1.26
C MET A 220 -0.93 15.11 -1.69
N THR A 221 -2.19 14.78 -2.02
CA THR A 221 -2.53 13.52 -2.66
C THR A 221 -2.48 13.64 -4.18
N TYR A 222 -2.16 12.54 -4.87
CA TYR A 222 -2.18 12.54 -6.34
C TYR A 222 -3.61 12.65 -6.91
N GLN A 223 -4.63 12.21 -6.16
CA GLN A 223 -6.03 12.33 -6.55
C GLN A 223 -6.48 13.79 -6.64
N GLN A 224 -5.99 14.65 -5.74
CA GLN A 224 -6.25 16.09 -5.80
C GLN A 224 -5.79 16.70 -7.13
N TYR A 225 -4.75 16.15 -7.73
CA TYR A 225 -4.32 16.57 -9.06
C TYR A 225 -5.25 16.07 -10.18
N LEU A 226 -5.78 14.83 -10.06
CA LEU A 226 -6.57 14.21 -11.14
C LEU A 226 -8.02 14.70 -11.16
N SER A 227 -8.57 15.14 -10.03
CA SER A 227 -10.01 15.35 -9.85
C SER A 227 -10.51 16.75 -10.23
N GLU A 228 -9.65 17.77 -10.27
CA GLU A 228 -10.10 19.15 -10.42
C GLU A 228 -9.20 19.99 -11.35
N LYS A 229 -9.80 20.97 -12.08
CA LYS A 229 -9.04 21.96 -12.85
C LYS A 229 -8.11 22.76 -11.93
N SER A 230 -8.58 23.14 -10.74
CA SER A 230 -7.81 23.80 -9.68
C SER A 230 -6.63 22.96 -9.17
N GLY A 231 -6.76 21.63 -9.12
CA GLY A 231 -5.69 20.72 -8.75
C GLY A 231 -4.53 20.72 -9.75
N LYS A 232 -4.83 20.81 -11.04
CA LYS A 232 -3.81 20.90 -12.10
C LYS A 232 -3.03 22.20 -12.01
N ASP A 233 -3.68 23.33 -11.74
CA ASP A 233 -3.02 24.63 -11.61
C ASP A 233 -2.17 24.71 -10.34
N ARG A 234 -2.66 24.17 -9.23
CA ARG A 234 -1.89 24.03 -7.99
C ARG A 234 -0.64 23.19 -8.21
N MET A 235 -0.76 22.07 -8.89
CA MET A 235 0.38 21.21 -9.23
C MET A 235 1.40 21.92 -10.11
N ARG A 236 0.97 22.68 -11.12
CA ARG A 236 1.87 23.48 -11.96
C ARG A 236 2.66 24.51 -11.16
N LYS A 237 2.03 25.14 -10.15
CA LYS A 237 2.73 26.06 -9.23
C LYS A 237 3.77 25.33 -8.39
N ILE A 238 3.43 24.14 -7.83
CA ILE A 238 4.37 23.33 -7.03
C ILE A 238 5.56 22.84 -7.87
N ILE A 239 5.31 22.29 -9.06
CA ILE A 239 6.38 21.80 -9.95
C ILE A 239 7.47 22.85 -10.20
N LYS A 240 7.11 24.12 -10.24
CA LYS A 240 8.03 25.26 -10.46
C LYS A 240 8.77 25.70 -9.19
N LYS A 241 8.57 25.04 -8.06
CA LYS A 241 9.10 25.48 -6.75
C LYS A 241 9.85 24.39 -6.00
N VAL A 242 9.85 23.13 -6.51
CA VAL A 242 10.46 22.00 -5.81
C VAL A 242 11.63 21.41 -6.60
N GLY A 243 12.65 20.96 -5.87
CA GLY A 243 13.82 20.27 -6.41
C GLY A 243 13.79 18.77 -6.13
N SER A 244 12.93 18.32 -5.20
CA SER A 244 12.78 16.91 -4.86
C SER A 244 11.31 16.49 -4.76
N LEU A 245 11.06 15.22 -5.04
CA LEU A 245 9.76 14.55 -4.93
C LEU A 245 9.90 13.33 -4.01
N VAL A 246 9.11 13.28 -2.96
CA VAL A 246 9.04 12.16 -2.01
C VAL A 246 7.71 11.44 -2.18
N VAL A 247 7.74 10.12 -2.37
CA VAL A 247 6.55 9.28 -2.57
C VAL A 247 6.57 8.16 -1.56
N ASP A 248 5.64 8.18 -0.62
CA ASP A 248 5.43 7.08 0.31
C ASP A 248 4.53 6.01 -0.31
N GLU A 249 4.75 4.75 0.12
CA GLU A 249 4.11 3.56 -0.45
C GLU A 249 4.22 3.51 -1.99
N VAL A 250 5.43 3.75 -2.47
CA VAL A 250 5.73 3.91 -3.92
C VAL A 250 5.30 2.71 -4.77
N HIS A 251 5.13 1.52 -4.19
CA HIS A 251 4.58 0.36 -4.90
C HIS A 251 3.20 0.65 -5.52
N LYS A 252 2.41 1.57 -4.93
CA LYS A 252 1.11 2.00 -5.47
C LYS A 252 1.25 2.87 -6.73
N ALA A 253 2.42 3.45 -6.96
CA ALA A 253 2.71 4.23 -8.17
C ALA A 253 2.77 3.38 -9.46
N GLY A 254 2.72 2.04 -9.36
CA GLY A 254 2.46 1.17 -10.51
C GLY A 254 1.09 1.38 -11.16
N ALA A 255 0.13 2.07 -10.52
CA ALA A 255 -1.12 2.48 -11.12
C ALA A 255 -0.89 3.60 -12.17
N SER A 256 -1.51 3.49 -13.34
CA SER A 256 -1.25 4.37 -14.49
C SER A 256 -1.50 5.86 -14.19
N GLY A 257 -2.54 6.20 -13.44
CA GLY A 257 -2.83 7.59 -13.05
C GLY A 257 -1.76 8.20 -12.15
N TYR A 258 -1.32 7.46 -11.13
CA TYR A 258 -0.29 7.91 -10.20
C TYR A 258 1.07 8.05 -10.90
N ALA A 259 1.46 7.05 -11.70
CA ALA A 259 2.67 7.09 -12.51
C ALA A 259 2.73 8.34 -13.41
N LYS A 260 1.61 8.69 -14.07
CA LYS A 260 1.53 9.90 -14.93
C LYS A 260 1.75 11.19 -14.15
N VAL A 261 1.23 11.30 -12.92
CA VAL A 261 1.44 12.48 -12.07
C VAL A 261 2.91 12.61 -11.68
N ILE A 262 3.51 11.53 -11.17
CA ILE A 262 4.91 11.51 -10.73
C ILE A 262 5.87 11.92 -11.86
N GLN A 263 5.64 11.43 -13.07
CA GLN A 263 6.51 11.72 -14.21
C GLN A 263 6.45 13.18 -14.69
N LYS A 264 5.48 13.99 -14.24
CA LYS A 264 5.43 15.42 -14.59
C LYS A 264 6.39 16.30 -13.79
N PHE A 265 6.99 15.77 -12.73
CA PHE A 265 7.94 16.53 -11.92
C PHE A 265 9.34 16.48 -12.52
N PRO A 266 9.89 17.63 -13.00
CA PRO A 266 11.25 17.70 -13.53
C PRO A 266 12.28 17.89 -12.40
N VAL A 267 12.15 17.15 -11.31
CA VAL A 267 12.98 17.31 -10.11
C VAL A 267 14.31 16.59 -10.22
N ALA A 268 15.32 17.12 -9.53
CA ALA A 268 16.64 16.49 -9.45
C ALA A 268 16.60 15.14 -8.74
N HIS A 269 15.78 15.03 -7.70
CA HIS A 269 15.71 13.85 -6.85
C HIS A 269 14.29 13.30 -6.76
N ARG A 270 14.14 12.00 -6.99
CA ARG A 270 12.89 11.25 -6.79
C ARG A 270 13.13 10.18 -5.76
N VAL A 271 12.47 10.32 -4.61
CA VAL A 271 12.57 9.43 -3.45
C VAL A 271 11.33 8.57 -3.39
N GLY A 272 11.49 7.27 -3.64
CA GLY A 272 10.42 6.30 -3.44
C GLY A 272 10.65 5.50 -2.17
N VAL A 273 9.64 5.38 -1.30
CA VAL A 273 9.73 4.58 -0.08
C VAL A 273 8.62 3.54 -0.07
N THR A 274 8.92 2.29 0.28
CA THR A 274 7.93 1.20 0.34
C THR A 274 8.34 0.11 1.32
N ALA A 275 7.34 -0.64 1.79
CA ALA A 275 7.59 -1.84 2.59
C ALA A 275 8.08 -3.03 1.73
N THR A 276 7.58 -3.13 0.51
CA THR A 276 7.98 -4.10 -0.51
C THR A 276 7.64 -3.51 -1.87
N LEU A 277 8.48 -3.80 -2.84
CA LEU A 277 8.23 -3.39 -4.22
C LEU A 277 7.47 -4.46 -5.01
N ASP A 278 7.45 -5.69 -4.51
CA ASP A 278 6.83 -6.81 -5.19
C ASP A 278 5.31 -6.63 -5.33
N ARG A 279 4.83 -6.86 -6.54
CA ARG A 279 3.43 -6.73 -6.92
C ARG A 279 2.99 -7.96 -7.70
N LYS A 280 1.83 -8.51 -7.33
CA LYS A 280 1.25 -9.66 -8.06
C LYS A 280 0.93 -9.36 -9.53
N ASP A 281 0.68 -8.08 -9.86
CA ASP A 281 0.36 -7.63 -11.21
C ASP A 281 1.60 -7.29 -12.07
N GLY A 282 2.80 -7.61 -11.59
CA GLY A 282 4.07 -7.39 -12.30
C GLY A 282 4.44 -5.92 -12.57
N ARG A 283 3.62 -4.94 -12.11
CA ARG A 283 3.83 -3.51 -12.42
C ARG A 283 4.94 -2.84 -11.62
N GLN A 284 5.69 -3.56 -10.80
CA GLN A 284 6.91 -3.05 -10.16
C GLN A 284 7.94 -2.51 -11.16
N PHE A 285 7.89 -2.97 -12.42
CA PHE A 285 8.77 -2.44 -13.48
C PHE A 285 8.51 -0.96 -13.75
N ILE A 286 7.23 -0.49 -13.69
CA ILE A 286 6.88 0.92 -13.86
C ILE A 286 7.55 1.76 -12.77
N VAL A 287 7.47 1.29 -11.53
CA VAL A 287 8.06 1.98 -10.38
C VAL A 287 9.59 2.06 -10.52
N LYS A 288 10.24 0.94 -10.88
CA LYS A 288 11.69 0.89 -11.11
C LYS A 288 12.13 1.81 -12.25
N GLN A 289 11.39 1.88 -13.34
CA GLN A 289 11.73 2.78 -14.45
C GLN A 289 11.58 4.26 -14.08
N ILE A 290 10.63 4.62 -13.22
CA ILE A 290 10.39 6.01 -12.82
C ILE A 290 11.37 6.48 -11.74
N PHE A 291 11.61 5.64 -10.72
CA PHE A 291 12.43 5.99 -9.56
C PHE A 291 13.87 5.49 -9.64
N GLY A 292 14.10 4.38 -10.32
CA GLY A 292 15.37 3.65 -10.32
C GLY A 292 15.31 2.37 -9.48
N PRO A 293 16.48 1.75 -9.22
CA PRO A 293 16.58 0.53 -8.43
C PRO A 293 16.30 0.77 -6.95
N ILE A 294 16.22 -0.33 -6.18
CA ILE A 294 16.27 -0.28 -4.73
C ILE A 294 17.72 0.00 -4.34
N ASN A 295 18.00 1.22 -3.90
CA ASN A 295 19.34 1.69 -3.56
C ASN A 295 19.64 1.61 -2.06
N ALA A 296 18.60 1.45 -1.22
CA ALA A 296 18.77 1.29 0.22
C ALA A 296 17.72 0.33 0.78
N ARG A 297 18.11 -0.39 1.82
CA ARG A 297 17.23 -1.26 2.58
C ARG A 297 17.42 -1.02 4.07
N SER A 298 16.32 -0.76 4.79
CA SER A 298 16.36 -0.73 6.24
C SER A 298 16.25 -2.14 6.81
N LYS A 299 17.18 -2.51 7.65
CA LYS A 299 17.10 -3.73 8.47
C LYS A 299 16.22 -3.46 9.68
N VAL A 300 15.47 -4.43 10.13
CA VAL A 300 14.61 -4.29 11.31
C VAL A 300 15.08 -5.25 12.37
N ASP A 301 15.38 -4.73 13.53
CA ASP A 301 15.31 -5.52 14.76
C ASP A 301 13.83 -5.68 15.09
N SER A 302 13.23 -6.73 14.57
CA SER A 302 11.83 -7.05 14.83
C SER A 302 11.74 -8.35 15.57
N LEU A 303 10.84 -8.40 16.55
CA LEU A 303 10.58 -9.63 17.27
C LEU A 303 10.11 -10.72 16.29
N ILE A 304 10.59 -11.94 16.46
CA ILE A 304 10.20 -13.08 15.65
C ILE A 304 9.01 -13.78 16.31
N PRO A 305 7.83 -13.78 15.67
CA PRO A 305 6.65 -14.43 16.23
C PRO A 305 6.76 -15.95 16.23
N THR A 306 6.09 -16.60 17.19
CA THR A 306 5.83 -18.06 17.13
C THR A 306 4.46 -18.31 16.54
N VAL A 307 4.39 -19.17 15.53
CA VAL A 307 3.16 -19.52 14.79
C VAL A 307 2.52 -20.76 15.38
N PHE A 308 1.21 -20.67 15.58
CA PHE A 308 0.35 -21.78 16.01
C PHE A 308 -0.79 -21.92 15.00
N VAL A 309 -1.14 -23.17 14.68
CA VAL A 309 -2.28 -23.48 13.81
C VAL A 309 -3.38 -24.20 14.61
N HIS A 310 -4.62 -23.90 14.27
CA HIS A 310 -5.80 -24.43 14.95
C HIS A 310 -6.85 -24.84 13.92
N GLU A 311 -7.20 -26.09 13.95
CA GLU A 311 -8.37 -26.62 13.25
C GLU A 311 -9.60 -26.38 14.14
N THR A 312 -10.68 -25.79 13.58
CA THR A 312 -11.81 -25.26 14.35
C THR A 312 -12.97 -26.26 14.51
N GLY A 313 -12.96 -27.39 13.82
CA GLY A 313 -14.04 -28.35 13.81
C GLY A 313 -15.27 -27.93 13.00
N PHE A 314 -15.20 -26.79 12.29
CA PHE A 314 -16.30 -26.34 11.45
C PHE A 314 -16.51 -27.27 10.27
N THR A 315 -17.74 -27.75 10.10
CA THR A 315 -18.17 -28.54 8.95
C THR A 315 -19.33 -27.87 8.25
N SER A 316 -19.29 -27.80 6.91
CA SER A 316 -20.39 -27.27 6.13
C SER A 316 -21.10 -28.38 5.37
N LYS A 317 -22.42 -28.46 5.54
CA LYS A 317 -23.28 -29.33 4.73
C LYS A 317 -23.49 -28.81 3.30
N ARG A 318 -23.15 -27.52 3.05
CA ARG A 318 -23.33 -26.86 1.75
C ARG A 318 -22.04 -26.88 0.94
N LYS A 319 -22.14 -27.26 -0.33
CA LYS A 319 -21.08 -27.03 -1.30
C LYS A 319 -21.19 -25.59 -1.80
N TYR A 320 -20.13 -24.80 -1.62
CA TYR A 320 -20.08 -23.42 -2.09
C TYR A 320 -19.51 -23.40 -3.50
N GLN A 321 -20.36 -23.02 -4.48
CA GLN A 321 -20.01 -22.96 -5.91
C GLN A 321 -20.44 -21.63 -6.53
N GLY A 322 -19.83 -21.25 -7.67
CA GLY A 322 -20.12 -20.03 -8.42
C GLY A 322 -19.43 -18.77 -7.89
N LYS A 323 -19.67 -17.64 -8.55
CA LYS A 323 -18.97 -16.36 -8.31
C LYS A 323 -19.02 -15.82 -6.86
N ARG A 324 -20.03 -16.20 -6.06
CA ARG A 324 -20.17 -15.75 -4.66
C ARG A 324 -19.83 -16.84 -3.63
N ALA A 325 -19.34 -17.98 -4.08
CA ALA A 325 -19.01 -19.12 -3.21
C ALA A 325 -18.09 -18.76 -2.03
N TRP A 326 -17.06 -17.97 -2.30
CA TRP A 326 -16.14 -17.46 -1.28
C TRP A 326 -16.85 -16.65 -0.20
N VAL A 327 -17.69 -15.70 -0.60
CA VAL A 327 -18.39 -14.82 0.36
C VAL A 327 -19.32 -15.61 1.26
N PHE A 328 -20.08 -16.54 0.70
CA PHE A 328 -20.99 -17.39 1.46
C PHE A 328 -20.24 -18.33 2.41
N ALA A 329 -19.13 -18.92 1.98
CA ALA A 329 -18.27 -19.71 2.85
C ALA A 329 -17.72 -18.89 4.01
N MET A 330 -17.21 -17.68 3.75
CA MET A 330 -16.70 -16.77 4.78
C MET A 330 -17.80 -16.30 5.73
N GLN A 331 -19.01 -16.05 5.24
CA GLN A 331 -20.16 -15.71 6.10
C GLN A 331 -20.57 -16.90 6.99
N ALA A 332 -20.50 -18.12 6.48
CA ALA A 332 -20.84 -19.30 7.25
C ALA A 332 -19.88 -19.51 8.43
N ILE A 333 -18.57 -19.46 8.19
CA ILE A 333 -17.59 -19.59 9.27
C ILE A 333 -17.64 -18.42 10.27
N ALA A 334 -17.95 -17.20 9.80
CA ALA A 334 -18.10 -16.04 10.68
C ALA A 334 -19.31 -16.13 11.61
N LYS A 335 -20.38 -16.82 11.19
CA LYS A 335 -21.63 -17.01 11.96
C LYS A 335 -21.60 -18.27 12.84
N ASP A 336 -20.62 -19.15 12.69
CA ASP A 336 -20.56 -20.39 13.44
C ASP A 336 -20.25 -20.14 14.92
N LYS A 337 -21.21 -20.50 15.78
CA LYS A 337 -21.13 -20.25 17.22
C LYS A 337 -20.04 -21.07 17.91
N ALA A 338 -19.88 -22.35 17.53
CA ALA A 338 -18.89 -23.24 18.12
C ALA A 338 -17.47 -22.77 17.78
N ARG A 339 -17.26 -22.40 16.52
CA ARG A 339 -16.01 -21.80 16.05
C ARG A 339 -15.66 -20.51 16.77
N ASN A 340 -16.61 -19.58 16.89
CA ASN A 340 -16.38 -18.31 17.57
C ASN A 340 -16.05 -18.52 19.05
N LYS A 341 -16.74 -19.44 19.74
CA LYS A 341 -16.43 -19.82 21.13
C LYS A 341 -15.02 -20.43 21.23
N PHE A 342 -14.63 -21.30 20.30
CA PHE A 342 -13.28 -21.87 20.23
C PHE A 342 -12.19 -20.78 20.10
N ILE A 343 -12.41 -19.77 19.25
CA ILE A 343 -11.49 -18.63 19.13
C ILE A 343 -11.40 -17.85 20.46
N VAL A 344 -12.55 -17.59 21.11
CA VAL A 344 -12.62 -16.88 22.38
C VAL A 344 -11.89 -17.64 23.50
N ASP A 345 -11.95 -18.97 23.53
CA ASP A 345 -11.20 -19.76 24.51
C ASP A 345 -9.67 -19.56 24.37
N TYR A 346 -9.15 -19.43 23.15
CA TYR A 346 -7.75 -19.07 22.94
C TYR A 346 -7.46 -17.61 23.35
N VAL A 347 -8.38 -16.68 23.11
CA VAL A 347 -8.26 -15.29 23.57
C VAL A 347 -8.07 -15.26 25.08
N MET A 348 -8.91 -15.99 25.85
CA MET A 348 -8.78 -16.06 27.31
C MET A 348 -7.44 -16.66 27.77
N LYS A 349 -7.00 -17.73 27.11
CA LYS A 349 -5.69 -18.37 27.39
C LYS A 349 -4.52 -17.43 27.16
N ASP A 350 -4.57 -16.62 26.10
CA ASP A 350 -3.47 -15.70 25.78
C ASP A 350 -3.52 -14.44 26.62
N LEU A 351 -4.72 -13.95 26.98
CA LEU A 351 -4.88 -12.87 27.97
C LEU A 351 -4.28 -13.26 29.33
N ALA A 352 -4.53 -14.51 29.80
CA ALA A 352 -3.95 -15.03 31.03
C ALA A 352 -2.41 -15.08 30.97
N LYS A 353 -1.82 -15.31 29.80
CA LYS A 353 -0.36 -15.26 29.56
C LYS A 353 0.20 -13.83 29.42
N GLY A 354 -0.64 -12.81 29.49
CA GLY A 354 -0.21 -11.40 29.41
C GLY A 354 -0.12 -10.85 27.98
N HIS A 355 -0.71 -11.50 26.97
CA HIS A 355 -0.73 -10.98 25.61
C HIS A 355 -1.78 -9.89 25.43
N ASN A 356 -1.46 -8.90 24.59
CA ASN A 356 -2.39 -7.96 24.00
C ASN A 356 -2.70 -8.43 22.57
N ILE A 357 -3.99 -8.50 22.21
CA ILE A 357 -4.47 -9.29 21.06
C ILE A 357 -5.14 -8.40 20.03
N VAL A 358 -4.87 -8.64 18.76
CA VAL A 358 -5.59 -8.04 17.64
C VAL A 358 -6.19 -9.13 16.76
N ILE A 359 -7.47 -8.97 16.40
CA ILE A 359 -8.26 -9.94 15.63
C ILE A 359 -8.85 -9.27 14.39
N PRO A 360 -8.16 -9.31 13.24
CA PRO A 360 -8.68 -8.83 11.97
C PRO A 360 -9.76 -9.76 11.42
N VAL A 361 -10.95 -9.22 11.11
CA VAL A 361 -12.05 -9.97 10.50
C VAL A 361 -12.63 -9.26 9.27
N MET A 362 -13.51 -9.92 8.52
CA MET A 362 -14.05 -9.40 7.26
C MET A 362 -15.39 -8.68 7.43
N PHE A 363 -16.24 -9.10 8.38
CA PHE A 363 -17.63 -8.66 8.50
C PHE A 363 -17.89 -7.91 9.79
N LYS A 364 -18.66 -6.80 9.71
CA LYS A 364 -19.05 -6.01 10.90
C LYS A 364 -19.77 -6.83 11.96
N ASN A 365 -20.72 -7.68 11.53
CA ASN A 365 -21.46 -8.54 12.46
C ASN A 365 -20.54 -9.51 13.22
N HIS A 366 -19.51 -10.01 12.56
CA HIS A 366 -18.51 -10.88 13.19
C HIS A 366 -17.63 -10.11 14.20
N VAL A 367 -17.35 -8.80 13.92
CA VAL A 367 -16.64 -7.95 14.89
C VAL A 367 -17.43 -7.84 16.19
N TYR A 368 -18.72 -7.50 16.10
CA TYR A 368 -19.56 -7.32 17.28
C TYR A 368 -19.84 -8.64 18.02
N GLU A 369 -20.00 -9.74 17.28
CA GLU A 369 -20.21 -11.07 17.88
C GLU A 369 -18.99 -11.51 18.69
N LEU A 370 -17.78 -11.38 18.14
CA LEU A 370 -16.56 -11.71 18.88
C LEU A 370 -16.36 -10.78 20.09
N GLN A 371 -16.62 -9.46 19.95
CA GLN A 371 -16.56 -8.55 21.08
C GLN A 371 -17.49 -8.97 22.21
N ARG A 372 -18.75 -9.26 21.87
CA ARG A 372 -19.77 -9.70 22.83
C ARG A 372 -19.29 -10.95 23.58
N LEU A 373 -18.92 -11.99 22.84
CA LEU A 373 -18.46 -13.25 23.43
C LEU A 373 -17.20 -13.09 24.29
N ILE A 374 -16.24 -12.29 23.88
CA ILE A 374 -15.00 -12.03 24.63
C ILE A 374 -15.34 -11.29 25.94
N ASN A 375 -16.16 -10.23 25.90
CA ASN A 375 -16.52 -9.48 27.09
C ASN A 375 -17.41 -10.27 28.04
N GLU A 376 -18.35 -11.09 27.53
CA GLU A 376 -19.15 -12.01 28.34
C GLU A 376 -18.25 -13.02 29.08
N ARG A 377 -17.34 -13.68 28.33
CA ARG A 377 -16.43 -14.66 28.93
C ARG A 377 -15.49 -14.03 29.96
N TRP A 378 -15.06 -12.78 29.74
CA TRP A 378 -14.25 -12.02 30.68
C TRP A 378 -15.00 -11.71 31.97
N LYS A 379 -16.30 -11.33 31.86
CA LYS A 379 -17.19 -11.11 33.01
C LYS A 379 -17.48 -12.38 33.80
N GLU A 380 -17.66 -13.52 33.14
CA GLU A 380 -17.81 -14.82 33.79
C GLU A 380 -16.60 -15.20 34.65
N MET A 381 -15.42 -14.66 34.32
CA MET A 381 -14.18 -14.82 35.13
C MET A 381 -14.08 -13.82 36.28
N GLY A 382 -15.17 -13.15 36.65
CA GLY A 382 -15.25 -12.20 37.77
C GLY A 382 -14.65 -10.81 37.50
N LYS A 383 -14.41 -10.45 36.23
CA LYS A 383 -13.87 -9.14 35.84
C LYS A 383 -15.02 -8.16 35.53
N ARG A 384 -14.86 -6.88 35.94
CA ARG A 384 -15.93 -5.88 35.79
C ARG A 384 -15.78 -4.99 34.57
N ASP A 385 -14.58 -4.83 34.03
CA ASP A 385 -14.23 -3.99 32.87
C ASP A 385 -14.48 -4.69 31.54
N ASN A 386 -14.58 -3.91 30.47
CA ASN A 386 -14.57 -4.44 29.11
C ASN A 386 -13.14 -4.58 28.62
N ILE A 387 -12.70 -5.80 28.37
CA ILE A 387 -11.34 -6.12 27.91
C ILE A 387 -11.20 -5.99 26.40
N CYS A 388 -12.31 -6.01 25.65
CA CYS A 388 -12.37 -6.03 24.19
C CYS A 388 -13.15 -4.85 23.63
N GLU A 389 -12.51 -4.14 22.69
CA GLU A 389 -13.12 -3.07 21.91
C GLU A 389 -13.14 -3.35 20.41
N VAL A 390 -14.03 -2.63 19.68
CA VAL A 390 -14.24 -2.84 18.25
C VAL A 390 -13.65 -1.72 17.40
N PHE A 391 -13.16 -2.11 16.21
CA PHE A 391 -12.63 -1.18 15.21
C PHE A 391 -13.37 -1.38 13.88
N VAL A 392 -14.41 -0.58 13.65
CA VAL A 392 -15.30 -0.67 12.47
C VAL A 392 -15.39 0.65 11.71
N GLY A 393 -15.72 0.59 10.42
CA GLY A 393 -15.91 1.76 9.55
C GLY A 393 -17.37 2.22 9.48
N GLY A 394 -17.57 3.45 8.95
CA GLY A 394 -18.87 4.08 8.74
C GLY A 394 -19.21 5.13 9.83
N GLY A 395 -20.22 5.99 9.59
CA GLY A 395 -20.78 6.90 10.60
C GLY A 395 -20.09 8.25 10.80
N GLY A 396 -19.47 8.82 9.77
CA GLY A 396 -19.03 10.23 9.79
C GLY A 396 -17.89 10.57 10.75
N LYS A 397 -17.81 11.86 11.13
CA LYS A 397 -16.73 12.43 11.96
C LYS A 397 -16.71 11.83 13.38
N LYS A 398 -17.88 11.65 14.00
CA LYS A 398 -18.02 11.08 15.35
C LYS A 398 -17.37 9.70 15.49
N ASN A 399 -17.55 8.81 14.51
CA ASN A 399 -16.94 7.47 14.54
C ASN A 399 -15.43 7.48 14.26
N LYS A 400 -14.90 8.52 13.63
CA LYS A 400 -13.45 8.67 13.47
C LYS A 400 -12.80 9.06 14.80
N ASP A 401 -13.44 9.94 15.56
CA ASP A 401 -12.92 10.38 16.85
C ASP A 401 -13.05 9.26 17.90
N ASP A 402 -14.15 8.51 17.92
CA ASP A 402 -14.33 7.32 18.74
C ASP A 402 -13.24 6.25 18.51
N ARG A 403 -12.86 6.01 17.25
CA ARG A 403 -11.75 5.10 16.90
C ARG A 403 -10.40 5.56 17.42
N LYS A 404 -10.15 6.88 17.44
CA LYS A 404 -8.91 7.43 18.01
C LYS A 404 -8.84 7.19 19.51
N VAL A 405 -9.95 7.41 20.21
CA VAL A 405 -10.03 7.15 21.67
C VAL A 405 -9.75 5.68 21.97
N LYS A 406 -10.42 4.75 21.30
CA LYS A 406 -10.21 3.31 21.48
C LYS A 406 -8.78 2.86 21.17
N LEU A 407 -8.17 3.48 20.17
CA LEU A 407 -6.77 3.22 19.85
C LEU A 407 -5.83 3.71 20.96
N MET A 408 -6.13 4.85 21.56
CA MET A 408 -5.37 5.39 22.67
C MET A 408 -5.52 4.52 23.92
N GLU A 409 -6.71 4.03 24.22
CA GLU A 409 -6.96 3.06 25.30
C GLU A 409 -6.19 1.76 25.11
N ALA A 410 -6.09 1.27 23.87
CA ALA A 410 -5.27 0.12 23.54
C ALA A 410 -3.75 0.39 23.72
N LYS A 411 -3.28 1.60 23.36
CA LYS A 411 -1.88 2.01 23.60
C LYS A 411 -1.57 2.08 25.10
N LEU A 412 -2.52 2.50 25.91
CA LEU A 412 -2.40 2.59 27.38
C LEU A 412 -2.67 1.27 28.10
N ASN A 413 -2.86 0.17 27.36
CA ASN A 413 -3.22 -1.16 27.89
C ASN A 413 -4.54 -1.23 28.69
N LYS A 414 -5.41 -0.21 28.61
CA LYS A 414 -6.74 -0.23 29.21
C LYS A 414 -7.64 -1.23 28.50
N VAL A 415 -7.46 -1.39 27.19
CA VAL A 415 -8.09 -2.39 26.34
C VAL A 415 -7.02 -3.32 25.81
N ARG A 416 -7.17 -4.63 26.05
CA ARG A 416 -6.16 -5.62 25.69
C ARG A 416 -6.52 -6.45 24.45
N VAL A 417 -7.77 -6.39 24.01
CA VAL A 417 -8.24 -7.06 22.79
C VAL A 417 -8.89 -6.05 21.85
N ILE A 418 -8.45 -6.00 20.61
CA ILE A 418 -9.11 -5.24 19.54
C ILE A 418 -9.60 -6.21 18.47
N VAL A 419 -10.91 -6.22 18.23
CA VAL A 419 -11.51 -6.89 17.07
C VAL A 419 -11.90 -5.84 16.03
N GLY A 420 -11.46 -6.00 14.78
CA GLY A 420 -11.77 -4.97 13.80
C GLY A 420 -11.78 -5.44 12.35
N ILE A 421 -12.36 -4.61 11.48
CA ILE A 421 -12.37 -4.85 10.05
C ILE A 421 -10.94 -4.79 9.51
N ARG A 422 -10.51 -5.84 8.82
CA ARG A 422 -9.15 -6.05 8.31
C ARG A 422 -8.61 -4.83 7.57
N SER A 423 -9.35 -4.28 6.61
CA SER A 423 -8.92 -3.12 5.83
C SER A 423 -8.67 -1.87 6.68
N LEU A 424 -9.42 -1.67 7.75
CA LEU A 424 -9.23 -0.54 8.67
C LEU A 424 -8.03 -0.77 9.59
N LEU A 425 -7.85 -1.99 10.07
CA LEU A 425 -6.69 -2.34 10.87
C LEU A 425 -5.39 -2.26 10.05
N GLN A 426 -5.44 -2.40 8.73
CA GLN A 426 -4.29 -2.22 7.83
C GLN A 426 -3.88 -0.74 7.65
N LEU A 427 -4.77 0.21 7.92
CA LEU A 427 -4.51 1.65 7.78
C LEU A 427 -3.71 2.19 8.97
N GLY A 428 -2.39 2.06 8.93
CA GLY A 428 -1.47 2.87 9.75
C GLY A 428 -1.54 2.76 11.29
N LEU A 429 -2.35 1.86 11.85
CA LEU A 429 -2.50 1.74 13.29
C LEU A 429 -1.21 1.27 13.96
N ASN A 430 -0.71 2.03 14.92
CA ASN A 430 0.48 1.69 15.69
C ASN A 430 0.13 1.48 17.16
N VAL A 431 0.08 0.21 17.60
CA VAL A 431 -0.05 -0.19 18.99
C VAL A 431 1.12 -1.12 19.31
N PRO A 432 2.24 -0.59 19.80
CA PRO A 432 3.46 -1.38 20.05
C PRO A 432 3.26 -2.55 21.01
N SER A 433 2.32 -2.43 21.95
CA SER A 433 2.01 -3.45 22.95
C SER A 433 1.31 -4.70 22.40
N TRP A 434 0.76 -4.69 21.18
CA TRP A 434 0.18 -5.90 20.59
C TRP A 434 1.24 -6.99 20.45
N SER A 435 0.99 -8.13 21.09
CA SER A 435 1.88 -9.30 21.09
C SER A 435 1.22 -10.58 20.56
N ALA A 436 -0.09 -10.56 20.25
CA ALA A 436 -0.77 -11.67 19.61
C ALA A 436 -1.65 -11.20 18.45
N ILE A 437 -1.61 -11.92 17.33
CA ILE A 437 -2.51 -11.69 16.21
C ILE A 437 -3.21 -12.97 15.82
N TYR A 438 -4.51 -12.87 15.58
CA TYR A 438 -5.37 -14.01 15.24
C TYR A 438 -5.82 -13.90 13.80
N THR A 439 -5.36 -14.80 12.94
CA THR A 439 -5.89 -14.99 11.60
C THR A 439 -7.20 -15.76 11.71
N ALA A 440 -8.23 -15.07 12.27
CA ALA A 440 -9.56 -15.65 12.52
C ALA A 440 -10.39 -15.82 11.24
N MET A 441 -10.00 -15.14 10.15
CA MET A 441 -10.63 -15.26 8.83
C MET A 441 -9.57 -15.57 7.78
N PRO A 442 -9.85 -16.46 6.82
CA PRO A 442 -8.92 -16.82 5.76
C PRO A 442 -8.35 -15.62 5.01
N ILE A 443 -7.06 -15.69 4.64
CA ILE A 443 -6.33 -14.70 3.87
C ILE A 443 -5.31 -15.40 2.98
N SER A 444 -5.26 -15.07 1.70
CA SER A 444 -4.29 -15.63 0.73
C SER A 444 -3.27 -14.63 0.23
N ASN A 445 -3.52 -13.31 0.41
CA ASN A 445 -2.67 -12.25 -0.12
C ASN A 445 -1.43 -12.03 0.75
N GLU A 446 -0.24 -12.35 0.23
CA GLU A 446 1.04 -12.25 0.95
C GLU A 446 1.36 -10.84 1.47
N PRO A 447 1.32 -9.75 0.66
CA PRO A 447 1.59 -8.40 1.15
C PRO A 447 0.67 -7.97 2.30
N ASN A 448 -0.63 -8.29 2.18
CA ASN A 448 -1.59 -7.98 3.23
C ASN A 448 -1.31 -8.80 4.50
N TYR A 449 -0.97 -10.07 4.36
CA TYR A 449 -0.63 -10.94 5.49
C TYR A 449 0.66 -10.51 6.18
N LYS A 450 1.69 -10.15 5.40
CA LYS A 450 2.94 -9.58 5.93
C LYS A 450 2.69 -8.28 6.71
N GLN A 451 1.87 -7.39 6.18
CA GLN A 451 1.50 -6.15 6.85
C GLN A 451 0.69 -6.40 8.13
N GLU A 452 -0.24 -7.38 8.09
CA GLU A 452 -1.07 -7.77 9.21
C GLU A 452 -0.21 -8.37 10.35
N THR A 453 0.61 -9.37 10.06
CA THR A 453 1.46 -10.04 11.05
C THR A 453 2.60 -9.16 11.59
N SER A 454 3.05 -8.18 10.81
CA SER A 454 4.08 -7.24 11.27
C SER A 454 3.64 -6.39 12.48
N ARG A 455 2.34 -6.27 12.75
CA ARG A 455 1.80 -5.45 13.85
C ARG A 455 2.20 -5.92 15.22
N VAL A 456 2.48 -7.21 15.38
CA VAL A 456 2.91 -7.77 16.66
C VAL A 456 4.43 -7.83 16.81
N ARG A 457 5.19 -7.43 15.78
CA ARG A 457 6.65 -7.55 15.75
C ARG A 457 7.41 -6.35 16.29
N THR A 458 6.73 -5.23 16.60
CA THR A 458 7.37 -4.03 17.12
C THR A 458 8.03 -4.34 18.46
N PRO A 459 9.34 -4.10 18.65
CA PRO A 459 9.98 -4.22 19.94
C PRO A 459 9.37 -3.22 20.95
N LEU A 460 9.15 -3.67 22.15
CA LEU A 460 8.74 -2.86 23.30
C LEU A 460 9.26 -3.55 24.55
N GLU A 461 9.81 -2.79 25.46
CA GLU A 461 10.27 -3.30 26.75
C GLU A 461 9.14 -3.98 27.52
N GLY A 462 9.40 -5.11 28.14
CA GLY A 462 8.40 -5.91 28.85
C GLY A 462 7.36 -6.62 27.98
N LYS A 463 7.42 -6.47 26.65
CA LYS A 463 6.49 -7.14 25.74
C LYS A 463 6.73 -8.64 25.67
N ARG A 464 5.66 -9.41 25.72
CA ARG A 464 5.71 -10.87 25.52
C ARG A 464 6.18 -11.22 24.10
N THR A 465 6.91 -12.34 23.97
CA THR A 465 7.26 -12.89 22.65
C THR A 465 6.03 -12.98 21.77
N PRO A 466 6.05 -12.39 20.57
CA PRO A 466 4.85 -12.33 19.73
C PRO A 466 4.38 -13.70 19.29
N ILE A 467 3.06 -13.85 19.14
CA ILE A 467 2.44 -15.08 18.63
C ILE A 467 1.48 -14.77 17.49
N ILE A 468 1.38 -15.72 16.57
CA ILE A 468 0.42 -15.71 15.46
C ILE A 468 -0.42 -16.97 15.59
N ARG A 469 -1.76 -16.84 15.63
CA ARG A 469 -2.68 -17.95 15.57
C ARG A 469 -3.41 -17.97 14.25
N ILE A 470 -3.29 -19.08 13.52
CA ILE A 470 -3.97 -19.33 12.24
C ILE A 470 -5.10 -20.33 12.52
N PHE A 471 -6.34 -19.91 12.25
CA PHE A 471 -7.51 -20.77 12.34
C PHE A 471 -7.91 -21.22 10.94
N PHE A 472 -8.16 -22.53 10.78
CA PHE A 472 -8.58 -23.11 9.51
C PHE A 472 -9.65 -24.17 9.73
N GLU A 473 -10.38 -24.49 8.70
CA GLU A 473 -11.48 -25.44 8.66
C GLU A 473 -11.14 -26.55 7.66
N GLU A 474 -10.85 -27.76 8.15
CA GLU A 474 -10.45 -28.92 7.32
C GLU A 474 -11.54 -29.27 6.32
N GLY A 475 -12.81 -29.19 6.73
CA GLY A 475 -13.98 -29.44 5.88
C GLY A 475 -14.26 -28.37 4.83
N LEU A 476 -13.43 -27.32 4.69
CA LEU A 476 -13.61 -26.21 3.75
C LEU A 476 -12.32 -25.95 2.96
N GLY A 477 -12.24 -26.47 1.73
CA GLY A 477 -11.03 -26.42 0.90
C GLY A 477 -10.44 -25.01 0.73
N GLN A 478 -11.31 -23.97 0.64
CA GLN A 478 -10.87 -22.56 0.57
C GLN A 478 -10.11 -22.14 1.84
N SER A 479 -10.59 -22.55 3.00
CA SER A 479 -9.94 -22.24 4.27
C SER A 479 -8.59 -22.96 4.42
N VAL A 480 -8.55 -24.22 4.06
CA VAL A 480 -7.32 -25.03 4.05
C VAL A 480 -6.27 -24.43 3.11
N GLY A 481 -6.67 -24.03 1.90
CA GLY A 481 -5.78 -23.36 0.93
C GLY A 481 -5.20 -22.05 1.46
N CYS A 482 -6.03 -21.22 2.09
CA CYS A 482 -5.58 -19.99 2.75
C CYS A 482 -4.66 -20.26 3.94
N GLY A 483 -4.98 -21.22 4.78
CA GLY A 483 -4.15 -21.63 5.92
C GLY A 483 -2.76 -22.08 5.47
N ARG A 484 -2.70 -22.87 4.39
CA ARG A 484 -1.43 -23.30 3.76
C ARG A 484 -0.61 -22.10 3.27
N ASN A 485 -1.24 -21.16 2.58
CA ASN A 485 -0.57 -19.97 2.10
C ASN A 485 -0.04 -19.13 3.28
N CYS A 486 -0.82 -18.96 4.35
CA CYS A 486 -0.35 -18.29 5.56
C CYS A 486 0.87 -18.98 6.17
N LEU A 487 0.90 -20.31 6.26
CA LEU A 487 2.04 -21.07 6.73
C LEU A 487 3.28 -20.87 5.85
N LYS A 488 3.11 -20.97 4.52
CA LYS A 488 4.17 -20.72 3.54
C LYS A 488 4.75 -19.30 3.71
N HIS A 489 3.90 -18.31 3.85
CA HIS A 489 4.33 -16.92 4.06
C HIS A 489 5.06 -16.75 5.40
N CYS A 490 4.61 -17.38 6.48
CA CYS A 490 5.32 -17.38 7.76
C CYS A 490 6.74 -17.94 7.63
N GLY A 491 6.92 -19.02 6.87
CA GLY A 491 8.23 -19.60 6.57
C GLY A 491 9.13 -18.63 5.78
N ILE A 492 8.59 -18.01 4.72
CA ILE A 492 9.30 -16.98 3.92
C ILE A 492 9.71 -15.78 4.79
N PHE A 493 8.87 -15.40 5.78
CA PHE A 493 9.16 -14.27 6.67
C PHE A 493 10.12 -14.64 7.82
N GLY A 494 10.57 -15.90 7.91
CA GLY A 494 11.48 -16.37 8.94
C GLY A 494 10.84 -16.44 10.34
N TYR A 495 9.53 -16.73 10.44
CA TYR A 495 8.85 -16.88 11.72
C TYR A 495 9.10 -18.27 12.33
N ASN A 496 9.09 -18.34 13.65
CA ASN A 496 9.22 -19.61 14.37
C ASN A 496 7.91 -20.39 14.33
N PHE A 497 8.01 -21.73 14.22
CA PHE A 497 6.87 -22.61 14.32
C PHE A 497 6.88 -23.35 15.65
N SER A 498 5.71 -23.52 16.26
CA SER A 498 5.57 -24.32 17.46
C SER A 498 5.92 -25.79 17.19
N LYS A 499 6.81 -26.36 17.99
CA LYS A 499 7.34 -27.73 17.81
C LYS A 499 6.57 -28.81 18.58
N THR A 500 5.40 -28.49 19.19
CA THR A 500 4.63 -29.50 19.89
C THR A 500 4.06 -30.54 18.90
N PRO A 501 3.94 -31.83 19.27
CA PRO A 501 3.46 -32.89 18.38
C PRO A 501 2.09 -32.56 17.75
N LYS A 502 1.18 -31.98 18.54
CA LYS A 502 -0.13 -31.51 18.05
C LYS A 502 0.02 -30.48 16.94
N GLN A 503 0.92 -29.50 17.11
CA GLN A 503 1.13 -28.44 16.12
C GLN A 503 1.81 -28.99 14.86
N GLN A 504 2.79 -29.85 14.98
CA GLN A 504 3.43 -30.52 13.84
C GLN A 504 2.42 -31.31 13.00
N ARG A 505 1.50 -32.08 13.67
CA ARG A 505 0.42 -32.78 12.98
C ARG A 505 -0.50 -31.81 12.20
N LEU A 506 -0.97 -30.72 12.82
CA LEU A 506 -1.85 -29.76 12.17
C LEU A 506 -1.16 -29.04 11.00
N MET A 507 0.12 -28.70 11.14
CA MET A 507 0.91 -28.13 10.04
C MET A 507 1.10 -29.14 8.90
N GLY A 508 1.28 -30.41 9.21
CA GLY A 508 1.33 -31.50 8.23
C GLY A 508 0.03 -31.66 7.44
N ILE A 509 -1.14 -31.56 8.09
CA ILE A 509 -2.45 -31.54 7.43
C ILE A 509 -2.52 -30.37 6.42
N LEU A 510 -2.17 -29.15 6.83
CA LEU A 510 -2.17 -28.00 5.95
C LEU A 510 -1.17 -28.15 4.79
N ALA A 511 0.03 -28.65 5.03
CA ALA A 511 1.06 -28.81 4.01
C ALA A 511 0.69 -29.87 2.94
N ASN A 512 0.11 -31.00 3.37
CA ASN A 512 -0.15 -32.16 2.51
C ASN A 512 -1.46 -32.05 1.71
N SER A 513 -2.42 -31.25 2.16
CA SER A 513 -3.71 -31.06 1.49
C SER A 513 -3.62 -30.51 0.06
N GLY A 514 -2.42 -30.13 -0.43
CA GLY A 514 -2.15 -29.64 -1.79
C GLY A 514 -1.74 -30.68 -2.82
N ARG A 515 -1.42 -31.90 -2.40
CA ARG A 515 -0.99 -32.94 -3.37
C ARG A 515 -2.14 -33.55 -4.17
N GLN A 516 -3.38 -33.45 -3.67
CA GLN A 516 -4.57 -33.98 -4.33
C GLN A 516 -5.37 -32.98 -5.20
N GLN A 517 -5.03 -31.69 -5.20
CA GLN A 517 -5.72 -30.67 -5.98
C GLN A 517 -4.75 -29.86 -6.85
N ARG A 518 -4.10 -30.50 -7.83
CA ARG A 518 -3.49 -29.80 -8.96
C ARG A 518 -4.53 -29.60 -10.07
N GLN A 519 -5.60 -28.91 -9.79
CA GLN A 519 -6.49 -28.31 -10.79
C GLN A 519 -7.09 -27.05 -10.19
N GLY A 520 -6.64 -25.88 -10.68
CA GLY A 520 -7.35 -24.63 -10.49
C GLY A 520 -6.51 -23.50 -9.88
N ASN A 521 -5.98 -22.64 -10.74
CA ASN A 521 -5.59 -21.24 -10.43
C ASN A 521 -6.82 -20.35 -10.10
N ASP A 522 -8.01 -20.93 -9.95
CA ASP A 522 -9.30 -20.26 -9.77
C ASP A 522 -9.50 -19.58 -8.41
N LEU A 523 -8.74 -19.97 -7.37
CA LEU A 523 -8.99 -19.47 -6.01
C LEU A 523 -8.59 -18.01 -5.81
N ASP A 524 -7.54 -17.55 -6.47
CA ASP A 524 -7.10 -16.15 -6.38
C ASP A 524 -8.03 -15.22 -7.18
N ASP A 525 -8.55 -15.69 -8.32
CA ASP A 525 -9.50 -14.93 -9.15
C ASP A 525 -10.90 -14.91 -8.52
N MET A 526 -11.35 -16.01 -7.90
CA MET A 526 -12.58 -16.06 -7.10
C MET A 526 -12.49 -15.13 -5.88
N PHE A 527 -11.34 -15.06 -5.21
CA PHE A 527 -11.10 -14.16 -4.10
C PHE A 527 -11.19 -12.70 -4.55
N LYS A 528 -10.55 -12.35 -5.67
CA LYS A 528 -10.55 -10.99 -6.21
C LYS A 528 -11.95 -10.55 -6.66
N ALA A 529 -12.67 -11.39 -7.40
CA ALA A 529 -14.04 -11.10 -7.83
C ALA A 529 -15.02 -10.96 -6.65
N SER A 530 -14.83 -11.76 -5.59
CA SER A 530 -15.66 -11.69 -4.38
C SER A 530 -15.36 -10.46 -3.52
N MET A 531 -14.10 -10.00 -3.49
CA MET A 531 -13.73 -8.79 -2.76
C MET A 531 -14.23 -7.53 -3.47
N ASP A 532 -14.15 -7.47 -4.80
CA ASP A 532 -14.68 -6.35 -5.58
C ASP A 532 -16.22 -6.24 -5.42
N ALA A 533 -16.92 -7.37 -5.31
CA ALA A 533 -18.36 -7.40 -5.03
C ALA A 533 -18.72 -6.91 -3.62
N LEU A 534 -17.90 -7.22 -2.60
CA LEU A 534 -18.09 -6.75 -1.21
C LEU A 534 -17.88 -5.24 -1.06
N PHE A 535 -16.97 -4.65 -1.84
CA PHE A 535 -16.70 -3.21 -1.77
C PHE A 535 -17.68 -2.36 -2.60
N SER A 536 -18.32 -2.94 -3.63
CA SER A 536 -19.38 -2.25 -4.40
C SER A 536 -20.70 -2.10 -3.63
N GLU A 537 -21.01 -3.01 -2.71
CA GLU A 537 -22.24 -2.94 -1.90
C GLU A 537 -22.15 -1.96 -0.70
N SER A 538 -20.96 -1.48 -0.34
CA SER A 538 -20.82 -0.52 0.79
C SER A 538 -21.05 0.95 0.39
N GLY A 539 -21.34 1.23 -0.89
CA GLY A 539 -21.54 2.57 -1.45
C GLY A 539 -22.99 3.04 -1.59
N THR A 540 -23.97 2.15 -1.40
CA THR A 540 -25.39 2.52 -1.62
C THR A 540 -26.25 2.17 -0.43
N SER A 541 -26.31 3.07 0.56
CA SER A 541 -27.47 3.21 1.42
C SER A 541 -27.61 4.65 1.91
N GLY A 542 -28.49 5.37 1.27
CA GLY A 542 -28.97 6.63 1.84
C GLY A 542 -29.43 7.64 0.81
N ARG A 543 -30.60 7.40 0.20
CA ARG A 543 -31.63 8.43 0.01
C ARG A 543 -32.74 7.85 -0.88
N ASP A 544 -33.74 7.36 -0.19
CA ASP A 544 -35.07 7.20 -0.79
C ASP A 544 -36.01 8.21 -0.11
N LYS A 545 -36.62 9.09 -0.91
CA LYS A 545 -37.92 9.69 -0.71
C LYS A 545 -38.25 10.63 -1.87
N GLY A 546 -39.24 10.28 -2.65
CA GLY A 546 -39.87 11.22 -3.55
C GLY A 546 -40.63 10.57 -4.70
N LYS A 547 -41.91 10.34 -4.49
CA LYS A 547 -42.94 9.89 -5.45
C LYS A 547 -42.95 10.69 -6.75
N GLY A 548 -43.17 10.02 -7.90
CA GLY A 548 -43.58 10.69 -9.13
C GLY A 548 -43.80 9.73 -10.29
N LYS A 549 -45.05 9.58 -10.68
CA LYS A 549 -45.60 8.69 -11.71
C LYS A 549 -45.18 9.00 -13.15
N LYS A 550 -45.09 7.91 -13.94
CA LYS A 550 -45.47 7.70 -15.37
C LYS A 550 -44.75 8.49 -16.49
N GLY A 551 -44.27 7.72 -17.44
CA GLY A 551 -44.11 8.15 -18.84
C GLY A 551 -43.33 7.11 -19.68
N LYS A 552 -44.04 6.30 -20.47
CA LYS A 552 -43.51 5.46 -21.57
C LYS A 552 -43.04 6.37 -22.71
N TYR A 553 -42.00 5.94 -23.41
CA TYR A 553 -41.61 6.04 -24.82
C TYR A 553 -40.10 5.95 -24.95
N GLY A 554 -39.48 4.99 -25.61
CA GLY A 554 -39.42 4.82 -27.04
C GLY A 554 -38.00 5.03 -27.52
N GLN A 555 -37.34 3.95 -27.82
CA GLN A 555 -36.19 3.68 -28.71
C GLN A 555 -35.52 4.87 -29.45
N GLN A 556 -34.19 4.99 -29.36
CA GLN A 556 -33.23 4.69 -30.43
C GLN A 556 -31.76 5.04 -30.03
N PRO A 557 -30.74 4.42 -30.64
CA PRO A 557 -29.36 4.49 -30.18
C PRO A 557 -28.62 5.66 -30.84
N ARG A 558 -27.83 6.39 -30.07
CA ARG A 558 -26.88 7.38 -30.59
C ARG A 558 -25.45 6.91 -30.52
N ALA A 559 -24.78 7.04 -31.63
CA ALA A 559 -23.41 6.74 -31.95
C ALA A 559 -22.40 7.38 -30.95
N ARG A 560 -21.38 6.60 -30.57
CA ARG A 560 -20.20 7.10 -29.90
C ARG A 560 -19.29 7.81 -30.91
N GLN A 561 -19.13 9.09 -30.74
CA GLN A 561 -18.01 9.83 -31.34
C GLN A 561 -16.74 9.56 -30.56
N SER A 562 -15.70 9.16 -31.26
CA SER A 562 -14.33 9.05 -30.82
C SER A 562 -13.77 10.43 -30.51
N ILE A 563 -13.27 10.64 -29.31
CA ILE A 563 -12.40 11.77 -28.98
C ILE A 563 -10.97 11.24 -28.90
N THR A 564 -10.25 11.46 -29.99
CA THR A 564 -8.79 11.49 -30.05
C THR A 564 -8.34 12.86 -29.59
N GLY A 565 -7.32 12.91 -28.74
CA GLY A 565 -6.55 14.13 -28.50
C GLY A 565 -6.27 14.45 -27.04
N PHE A 566 -5.03 14.34 -26.73
CA PHE A 566 -4.03 14.89 -25.81
C PHE A 566 -3.48 13.96 -24.78
#